data_1ca577540911f839e4e73b6096a0d1e3
#
_entry.id   1ca577540911f839e4e73b6096a0d1e3
#
_cell.length_a   1.000
_cell.length_b   1.000
_cell.length_c   1.000
_cell.angle_alpha   90.00
_cell.angle_beta   90.00
_cell.angle_gamma   90.00
#
_symmetry.space_group_name_H-M   'P 1'
#
loop_
_entity.id
_entity.type
_entity.pdbx_description
1 polymer ?
#
loop_
_entity_poly.entity_id
_entity_poly.type
_entity_poly.pdbx_seq_one_letter_code
_entity_poly.pdbx_strand_id
1 'polypeptide(L)'
;VHSVFEVAAGSVIGRDHAAAGRNNQDAFCWLSTAAATLAVVCDGCGSGRYSEVGARLGARLSVEALRRHVPRLGHQSPGVVLEAVRLELLAELGQLAKGMGGGLSQAVADYLLFTIVGAVVTESAAVVFSLGDGVAVVNGVPEVLESPDNEPPYLAYALSGMPPSARSREELCFRALRVLPAADVDAIVIGSDGVADLLRVAECLLPGRSEPAGPIRQFWDDDRYFRNPAGLERRLAQLNRPASRIDWERRRVEREHGLLPDDTTLVVVRRRARALDPERAAGPEAQP
;
A
#
# COMPACT_ATOMS: atom_id res chain seq x y z
N VAL A 1 18.33 10.03 2.21
CA VAL A 1 17.48 8.82 2.10
C VAL A 1 17.23 8.47 0.65
N HIS A 2 16.89 9.42 -0.20
CA HIS A 2 16.63 9.21 -1.64
C HIS A 2 17.77 8.49 -2.40
N SER A 3 19.01 8.63 -1.96
CA SER A 3 20.15 7.92 -2.59
C SER A 3 20.27 6.45 -2.16
N VAL A 4 19.67 6.09 -1.03
CA VAL A 4 19.80 4.75 -0.40
C VAL A 4 18.60 3.87 -0.69
N PHE A 5 17.40 4.45 -0.77
CA PHE A 5 16.17 3.72 -1.02
C PHE A 5 15.55 4.12 -2.35
N GLU A 6 14.88 3.18 -2.99
CA GLU A 6 14.10 3.39 -4.20
C GLU A 6 12.69 2.83 -4.02
N VAL A 7 11.76 3.36 -4.80
CA VAL A 7 10.34 3.07 -4.66
C VAL A 7 9.77 2.56 -5.98
N ALA A 8 8.97 1.51 -5.90
CA ALA A 8 8.09 1.06 -6.96
C ALA A 8 6.66 0.95 -6.43
N ALA A 9 5.69 1.28 -7.25
CA ALA A 9 4.29 1.24 -6.86
C ALA A 9 3.39 0.81 -8.02
N GLY A 10 2.24 0.24 -7.70
CA GLY A 10 1.24 -0.13 -8.69
C GLY A 10 -0.10 -0.44 -8.04
N SER A 11 -1.15 -0.27 -8.83
CA SER A 11 -2.53 -0.52 -8.46
C SER A 11 -3.26 -1.15 -9.64
N VAL A 12 -4.11 -2.13 -9.37
CA VAL A 12 -4.98 -2.74 -10.37
C VAL A 12 -6.36 -2.95 -9.79
N ILE A 13 -7.37 -2.72 -10.61
CA ILE A 13 -8.76 -3.02 -10.24
C ILE A 13 -8.96 -4.52 -10.06
N GLY A 14 -9.68 -4.92 -9.02
CA GLY A 14 -10.11 -6.29 -8.79
C GLY A 14 -11.03 -6.81 -9.90
N ARG A 15 -10.94 -8.11 -10.22
CA ARG A 15 -11.81 -8.70 -11.24
C ARG A 15 -13.28 -8.59 -10.88
N ASP A 16 -13.63 -8.66 -9.58
CA ASP A 16 -15.01 -8.62 -9.10
C ASP A 16 -15.55 -7.19 -9.15
N HIS A 17 -14.73 -6.18 -8.84
CA HIS A 17 -15.05 -4.77 -9.06
C HIS A 17 -15.20 -4.44 -10.54
N ALA A 18 -14.28 -4.91 -11.39
CA ALA A 18 -14.37 -4.72 -12.83
C ALA A 18 -15.63 -5.37 -13.42
N ALA A 19 -16.00 -6.58 -12.99
CA ALA A 19 -17.21 -7.27 -13.41
C ALA A 19 -18.49 -6.55 -12.96
N ALA A 20 -18.46 -5.88 -11.79
CA ALA A 20 -19.56 -5.08 -11.27
C ALA A 20 -19.63 -3.66 -11.85
N GLY A 21 -18.69 -3.28 -12.73
CA GLY A 21 -18.62 -1.93 -13.31
C GLY A 21 -18.25 -0.85 -12.28
N ARG A 22 -17.55 -1.23 -11.21
CA ARG A 22 -17.02 -0.31 -10.19
C ARG A 22 -15.68 0.28 -10.62
N ASN A 23 -15.29 1.37 -9.98
CA ASN A 23 -13.93 1.90 -10.07
C ASN A 23 -13.00 1.12 -9.12
N ASN A 24 -11.70 1.22 -9.36
CA ASN A 24 -10.69 0.84 -8.39
C ASN A 24 -10.80 1.78 -7.18
N GLN A 25 -11.09 1.24 -6.01
CA GLN A 25 -11.32 1.96 -4.77
C GLN A 25 -10.04 2.18 -3.97
N ASP A 26 -8.95 1.55 -4.37
CA ASP A 26 -7.63 1.73 -3.80
C ASP A 26 -6.92 2.98 -4.32
N ALA A 27 -6.02 3.48 -3.51
CA ALA A 27 -5.08 4.53 -3.90
C ALA A 27 -3.75 4.41 -3.15
N PHE A 28 -2.71 4.96 -3.75
CA PHE A 28 -1.42 5.13 -3.09
C PHE A 28 -0.84 6.51 -3.35
N CYS A 29 0.03 6.94 -2.45
CA CYS A 29 0.88 8.09 -2.64
C CYS A 29 2.25 7.81 -2.00
N TRP A 30 3.30 8.29 -2.63
CA TRP A 30 4.64 8.25 -2.05
C TRP A 30 5.43 9.50 -2.39
N LEU A 31 6.40 9.82 -1.54
CA LEU A 31 7.31 10.94 -1.70
C LEU A 31 8.69 10.54 -1.19
N SER A 32 9.72 10.77 -1.99
CA SER A 32 11.10 10.57 -1.57
C SER A 32 11.83 11.91 -1.60
N THR A 33 12.41 12.28 -0.47
CA THR A 33 13.17 13.51 -0.26
C THR A 33 14.58 13.20 0.26
N ALA A 34 15.42 14.20 0.41
CA ALA A 34 16.72 14.01 1.08
C ALA A 34 16.56 13.50 2.51
N ALA A 35 15.50 13.90 3.23
CA ALA A 35 15.28 13.57 4.64
C ALA A 35 14.56 12.23 4.85
N ALA A 36 13.61 11.86 3.99
CA ALA A 36 12.79 10.67 4.17
C ALA A 36 12.20 10.13 2.87
N THR A 37 11.87 8.84 2.89
CA THR A 37 10.96 8.20 1.94
C THR A 37 9.66 7.89 2.69
N LEU A 38 8.54 8.36 2.15
CA LEU A 38 7.19 8.26 2.69
C LEU A 38 6.33 7.50 1.70
N ALA A 39 5.54 6.56 2.17
CA ALA A 39 4.60 5.81 1.34
C ALA A 39 3.33 5.53 2.11
N VAL A 40 2.19 5.64 1.45
CA VAL A 40 0.86 5.35 2.00
C VAL A 40 0.02 4.65 0.94
N VAL A 41 -0.70 3.62 1.36
CA VAL A 41 -1.77 2.95 0.63
C VAL A 41 -3.06 3.17 1.42
N CYS A 42 -4.13 3.48 0.71
CA CYS A 42 -5.48 3.60 1.23
C CYS A 42 -6.40 2.70 0.41
N ASP A 43 -7.24 1.94 1.10
CA ASP A 43 -8.30 1.13 0.54
C ASP A 43 -9.63 1.74 0.91
N GLY A 44 -10.45 2.05 -0.09
CA GLY A 44 -11.74 2.72 0.08
C GLY A 44 -12.86 1.73 0.37
N CYS A 45 -13.66 2.01 1.40
CA CYS A 45 -14.77 1.16 1.82
C CYS A 45 -15.71 0.77 0.66
N GLY A 46 -15.88 -0.53 0.41
CA GLY A 46 -16.70 -1.06 -0.69
C GLY A 46 -18.17 -0.66 -0.65
N SER A 47 -18.72 -0.27 0.52
CA SER A 47 -20.07 0.26 0.67
C SER A 47 -20.17 1.77 0.45
N GLY A 48 -19.04 2.50 0.44
CA GLY A 48 -19.00 3.93 0.16
C GLY A 48 -19.32 4.23 -1.31
N ARG A 49 -20.13 5.26 -1.55
CA ARG A 49 -20.58 5.58 -2.91
C ARG A 49 -19.47 6.07 -3.83
N TYR A 50 -18.48 6.75 -3.24
CA TYR A 50 -17.36 7.38 -3.93
C TYR A 50 -16.06 7.20 -3.14
N SER A 51 -15.86 6.03 -2.56
CA SER A 51 -14.72 5.75 -1.67
C SER A 51 -13.38 5.86 -2.38
N GLU A 52 -13.34 5.63 -3.70
CA GLU A 52 -12.15 5.85 -4.53
C GLU A 52 -11.65 7.31 -4.51
N VAL A 53 -12.56 8.27 -4.36
CA VAL A 53 -12.20 9.69 -4.22
C VAL A 53 -11.54 9.92 -2.87
N GLY A 54 -12.16 9.37 -1.80
CA GLY A 54 -11.65 9.47 -0.44
C GLY A 54 -10.29 8.81 -0.28
N ALA A 55 -10.11 7.59 -0.81
CA ALA A 55 -8.83 6.88 -0.78
C ALA A 55 -7.70 7.69 -1.45
N ARG A 56 -7.97 8.28 -2.62
CA ARG A 56 -6.99 9.13 -3.33
C ARG A 56 -6.63 10.39 -2.55
N LEU A 57 -7.61 11.08 -1.96
CA LEU A 57 -7.37 12.23 -1.09
C LEU A 57 -6.63 11.80 0.16
N GLY A 58 -7.08 10.72 0.82
CA GLY A 58 -6.49 10.18 2.03
C GLY A 58 -5.01 9.83 1.87
N ALA A 59 -4.65 9.10 0.82
CA ALA A 59 -3.26 8.76 0.54
C ALA A 59 -2.38 10.01 0.37
N ARG A 60 -2.86 11.01 -0.36
CA ARG A 60 -2.11 12.24 -0.60
C ARG A 60 -1.99 13.11 0.65
N LEU A 61 -3.09 13.33 1.37
CA LEU A 61 -3.09 14.10 2.60
C LEU A 61 -2.24 13.44 3.69
N SER A 62 -2.28 12.11 3.79
CA SER A 62 -1.44 11.35 4.72
C SER A 62 0.05 11.56 4.44
N VAL A 63 0.49 11.48 3.17
CA VAL A 63 1.89 11.74 2.81
C VAL A 63 2.29 13.18 3.11
N GLU A 64 1.41 14.15 2.86
CA GLU A 64 1.70 15.57 3.17
C GLU A 64 1.77 15.82 4.69
N ALA A 65 0.89 15.24 5.48
CA ALA A 65 0.95 15.31 6.94
C ALA A 65 2.23 14.63 7.46
N LEU A 66 2.58 13.44 6.97
CA LEU A 66 3.85 12.78 7.28
C LEU A 66 5.04 13.68 6.96
N ARG A 67 5.08 14.30 5.78
CA ARG A 67 6.19 15.18 5.36
C ARG A 67 6.40 16.32 6.35
N ARG A 68 5.33 16.89 6.92
CA ARG A 68 5.39 17.97 7.91
C ARG A 68 5.88 17.50 9.29
N HIS A 69 5.56 16.27 9.68
CA HIS A 69 5.86 15.75 11.02
C HIS A 69 7.11 14.85 11.12
N VAL A 70 7.56 14.26 10.01
CA VAL A 70 8.74 13.36 9.98
C VAL A 70 10.01 13.96 10.58
N PRO A 71 10.31 15.27 10.44
CA PRO A 71 11.49 15.85 11.10
C PRO A 71 11.51 15.68 12.63
N ARG A 72 10.35 15.40 13.23
CA ARG A 72 10.23 15.17 14.68
C ARG A 72 10.66 13.76 15.12
N LEU A 73 10.72 12.78 14.19
CA LEU A 73 11.10 11.39 14.50
C LEU A 73 12.50 11.24 15.09
N GLY A 74 13.40 12.20 14.85
CA GLY A 74 14.73 12.25 15.49
C GLY A 74 14.71 12.59 16.98
N HIS A 75 13.60 13.14 17.50
CA HIS A 75 13.50 13.70 18.85
C HIS A 75 12.27 13.23 19.62
N GLN A 76 11.30 12.60 18.95
CA GLN A 76 10.05 12.13 19.54
C GLN A 76 9.80 10.67 19.17
N SER A 77 9.07 9.96 20.03
CA SER A 77 8.68 8.58 19.72
C SER A 77 7.78 8.51 18.48
N PRO A 78 7.84 7.42 17.71
CA PRO A 78 6.96 7.23 16.54
C PRO A 78 5.48 7.40 16.86
N GLY A 79 5.01 6.93 18.02
CA GLY A 79 3.62 7.07 18.43
C GLY A 79 3.18 8.53 18.57
N VAL A 80 4.02 9.40 19.13
CA VAL A 80 3.73 10.85 19.26
C VAL A 80 3.66 11.51 17.89
N VAL A 81 4.56 11.14 16.98
CA VAL A 81 4.59 11.69 15.62
C VAL A 81 3.38 11.22 14.83
N LEU A 82 3.04 9.92 14.89
CA LEU A 82 1.88 9.35 14.21
C LEU A 82 0.57 9.95 14.73
N GLU A 83 0.47 10.22 16.05
CA GLU A 83 -0.71 10.90 16.60
C GLU A 83 -0.85 12.33 16.08
N ALA A 84 0.25 13.07 15.93
CA ALA A 84 0.21 14.41 15.33
C ALA A 84 -0.23 14.35 13.85
N VAL A 85 0.27 13.37 13.09
CA VAL A 85 -0.18 13.10 11.71
C VAL A 85 -1.67 12.78 11.66
N ARG A 86 -2.15 11.91 12.56
CA ARG A 86 -3.56 11.52 12.65
C ARG A 86 -4.47 12.71 12.90
N LEU A 87 -4.10 13.56 13.87
CA LEU A 87 -4.90 14.74 14.22
C LEU A 87 -4.96 15.75 13.08
N GLU A 88 -3.85 15.97 12.39
CA GLU A 88 -3.81 16.86 11.23
C GLU A 88 -4.66 16.31 10.08
N LEU A 89 -4.49 15.03 9.74
CA LEU A 89 -5.28 14.38 8.70
C LEU A 89 -6.79 14.44 9.01
N LEU A 90 -7.16 14.17 10.26
CA LEU A 90 -8.55 14.24 10.69
C LEU A 90 -9.13 15.67 10.56
N ALA A 91 -8.33 16.69 10.87
CA ALA A 91 -8.75 18.08 10.71
C ALA A 91 -8.96 18.43 9.22
N GLU A 92 -8.03 18.02 8.34
CA GLU A 92 -8.13 18.23 6.89
C GLU A 92 -9.35 17.51 6.30
N LEU A 93 -9.59 16.25 6.65
CA LEU A 93 -10.78 15.48 6.23
C LEU A 93 -12.08 16.15 6.72
N GLY A 94 -12.07 16.65 7.95
CA GLY A 94 -13.22 17.39 8.51
C GLY A 94 -13.54 18.69 7.75
N GLN A 95 -12.53 19.42 7.29
CA GLN A 95 -12.73 20.60 6.45
C GLN A 95 -13.28 20.23 5.06
N LEU A 96 -12.75 19.18 4.45
CA LEU A 96 -13.25 18.66 3.16
C LEU A 96 -14.73 18.25 3.29
N ALA A 97 -15.07 17.45 4.29
CA ALA A 97 -16.43 16.98 4.50
C ALA A 97 -17.43 18.13 4.68
N LYS A 98 -17.05 19.18 5.42
CA LYS A 98 -17.89 20.39 5.57
C LYS A 98 -18.07 21.15 4.25
N GLY A 99 -17.06 21.15 3.41
CA GLY A 99 -17.09 21.82 2.09
C GLY A 99 -17.93 21.08 1.04
N MET A 100 -18.13 19.76 1.20
CA MET A 100 -18.91 18.94 0.24
C MET A 100 -20.42 19.18 0.29
N GLY A 101 -20.95 19.78 1.38
CA GLY A 101 -22.39 19.97 1.55
C GLY A 101 -23.12 18.66 1.93
N GLY A 102 -24.45 18.71 2.03
CA GLY A 102 -25.30 17.52 2.26
C GLY A 102 -25.28 16.94 3.67
N GLY A 103 -24.43 17.40 4.56
CA GLY A 103 -24.29 16.92 5.93
C GLY A 103 -23.03 16.09 6.17
N LEU A 104 -22.43 16.29 7.34
CA LEU A 104 -21.13 15.71 7.69
C LEU A 104 -21.13 14.17 7.65
N SER A 105 -22.15 13.55 8.25
CA SER A 105 -22.24 12.08 8.31
C SER A 105 -22.41 11.46 6.93
N GLN A 106 -23.14 12.10 6.01
CA GLN A 106 -23.31 11.63 4.65
C GLN A 106 -22.00 11.76 3.86
N ALA A 107 -21.30 12.90 3.96
CA ALA A 107 -20.02 13.09 3.32
C ALA A 107 -18.96 12.08 3.81
N VAL A 108 -18.96 11.78 5.11
CA VAL A 108 -18.09 10.73 5.67
C VAL A 108 -18.44 9.37 5.08
N ALA A 109 -19.72 8.97 5.08
CA ALA A 109 -20.15 7.66 4.60
C ALA A 109 -19.92 7.46 3.11
N ASP A 110 -20.16 8.48 2.30
CA ASP A 110 -20.06 8.38 0.84
C ASP A 110 -18.59 8.43 0.33
N TYR A 111 -17.69 9.16 1.03
CA TYR A 111 -16.38 9.50 0.49
C TYR A 111 -15.20 9.13 1.38
N LEU A 112 -15.31 9.24 2.71
CA LEU A 112 -14.13 9.34 3.57
C LEU A 112 -13.81 8.08 4.38
N LEU A 113 -14.49 6.97 4.09
CA LEU A 113 -14.20 5.68 4.72
C LEU A 113 -13.12 4.96 3.90
N PHE A 114 -11.92 4.92 4.42
CA PHE A 114 -10.78 4.20 3.84
C PHE A 114 -9.80 3.78 4.93
N THR A 115 -9.10 2.68 4.67
CA THR A 115 -8.00 2.19 5.52
C THR A 115 -6.70 2.91 5.17
N ILE A 116 -5.71 2.80 6.02
CA ILE A 116 -4.41 3.42 5.82
C ILE A 116 -3.32 2.43 6.23
N VAL A 117 -2.45 2.06 5.30
CA VAL A 117 -1.17 1.39 5.60
C VAL A 117 -0.04 2.28 5.13
N GLY A 118 0.90 2.58 6.01
CA GLY A 118 1.96 3.55 5.70
C GLY A 118 3.34 3.09 6.12
N ALA A 119 4.35 3.63 5.45
CA ALA A 119 5.74 3.46 5.76
C ALA A 119 6.50 4.79 5.69
N VAL A 120 7.35 5.00 6.66
CA VAL A 120 8.28 6.13 6.74
C VAL A 120 9.68 5.57 6.91
N VAL A 121 10.62 5.95 6.05
CA VAL A 121 12.03 5.61 6.17
C VAL A 121 12.82 6.91 6.20
N THR A 122 13.48 7.18 7.33
CA THR A 122 14.42 8.29 7.52
C THR A 122 15.86 7.80 7.38
N GLU A 123 16.82 8.64 7.66
CA GLU A 123 18.23 8.23 7.71
C GLU A 123 18.52 7.24 8.85
N SER A 124 17.82 7.39 9.99
CA SER A 124 18.08 6.62 11.20
C SER A 124 17.08 5.51 11.48
N ALA A 125 15.83 5.67 11.10
CA ALA A 125 14.75 4.77 11.47
C ALA A 125 13.75 4.53 10.34
N ALA A 126 13.11 3.37 10.40
CA ALA A 126 11.94 3.05 9.62
C ALA A 126 10.75 2.76 10.54
N VAL A 127 9.58 3.25 10.15
CA VAL A 127 8.31 3.05 10.85
C VAL A 127 7.29 2.56 9.84
N VAL A 128 6.70 1.40 10.10
CA VAL A 128 5.53 0.88 9.35
C VAL A 128 4.33 0.95 10.28
N PHE A 129 3.22 1.49 9.80
CA PHE A 129 2.03 1.74 10.61
C PHE A 129 0.76 1.47 9.83
N SER A 130 -0.35 1.30 10.54
CA SER A 130 -1.67 1.12 9.93
C SER A 130 -2.79 1.74 10.75
N LEU A 131 -3.91 1.98 10.10
CA LEU A 131 -5.24 2.15 10.65
C LEU A 131 -6.22 1.43 9.73
N GLY A 132 -6.85 0.37 10.22
CA GLY A 132 -7.63 -0.57 9.42
C GLY A 132 -6.82 -1.78 8.99
N ASP A 133 -7.33 -2.50 8.01
CA ASP A 133 -6.75 -3.70 7.41
C ASP A 133 -5.80 -3.40 6.25
N GLY A 134 -5.21 -4.45 5.71
CA GLY A 134 -4.24 -4.40 4.63
C GLY A 134 -3.06 -5.35 4.86
N VAL A 135 -1.95 -5.10 4.20
CA VAL A 135 -0.75 -5.95 4.28
C VAL A 135 0.51 -5.11 4.46
N ALA A 136 1.38 -5.55 5.36
CA ALA A 136 2.75 -5.07 5.47
C ALA A 136 3.74 -6.23 5.35
N VAL A 137 4.81 -6.05 4.59
CA VAL A 137 5.93 -7.00 4.53
C VAL A 137 7.20 -6.26 4.85
N VAL A 138 7.94 -6.69 5.86
CA VAL A 138 9.21 -6.08 6.22
C VAL A 138 10.30 -7.16 6.13
N ASN A 139 11.31 -6.92 5.29
CA ASN A 139 12.40 -7.85 5.05
C ASN A 139 11.92 -9.29 4.73
N GLY A 140 10.85 -9.39 3.94
CA GLY A 140 10.27 -10.68 3.54
C GLY A 140 9.34 -11.33 4.54
N VAL A 141 9.10 -10.73 5.71
CA VAL A 141 8.16 -11.23 6.73
C VAL A 141 6.81 -10.54 6.54
N PRO A 142 5.76 -11.25 6.09
CA PRO A 142 4.44 -10.69 5.90
C PRO A 142 3.67 -10.58 7.23
N GLU A 143 2.88 -9.51 7.35
CA GLU A 143 1.86 -9.32 8.37
C GLU A 143 0.56 -8.91 7.65
N VAL A 144 -0.43 -9.80 7.66
CA VAL A 144 -1.77 -9.52 7.15
C VAL A 144 -2.58 -8.93 8.30
N LEU A 145 -3.15 -7.77 8.04
CA LEU A 145 -3.93 -7.00 9.00
C LEU A 145 -5.41 -7.25 8.70
N GLU A 146 -6.03 -8.04 9.55
CA GLU A 146 -7.44 -8.41 9.39
C GLU A 146 -8.30 -7.63 10.38
N SER A 147 -9.49 -7.27 9.95
CA SER A 147 -10.51 -6.66 10.80
C SER A 147 -11.63 -7.66 11.10
N PRO A 148 -12.13 -7.72 12.34
CA PRO A 148 -13.28 -8.57 12.68
C PRO A 148 -14.46 -8.24 11.75
N ASP A 149 -15.15 -9.29 11.31
CA ASP A 149 -16.36 -9.20 10.46
C ASP A 149 -16.15 -8.42 9.14
N ASN A 150 -14.90 -8.26 8.70
CA ASN A 150 -14.52 -7.44 7.55
C ASN A 150 -15.00 -5.98 7.66
N GLU A 151 -15.01 -5.46 8.88
CA GLU A 151 -15.37 -4.07 9.19
C GLU A 151 -14.16 -3.32 9.78
N PRO A 152 -13.25 -2.80 8.96
CA PRO A 152 -12.09 -2.07 9.45
C PRO A 152 -12.46 -0.76 10.14
N PRO A 153 -11.66 -0.30 11.11
CA PRO A 153 -11.77 1.05 11.63
C PRO A 153 -11.34 2.07 10.57
N TYR A 154 -12.17 3.10 10.37
CA TYR A 154 -11.84 4.21 9.47
C TYR A 154 -11.65 5.49 10.29
N LEU A 155 -10.58 6.24 10.00
CA LEU A 155 -10.26 7.47 10.70
C LEU A 155 -11.44 8.46 10.76
N ALA A 156 -12.17 8.59 9.65
CA ALA A 156 -13.24 9.56 9.50
C ALA A 156 -14.46 9.28 10.39
N TYR A 157 -14.58 8.10 11.00
CA TYR A 157 -15.61 7.86 12.02
C TYR A 157 -15.49 8.84 13.22
N ALA A 158 -14.29 9.31 13.52
CA ALA A 158 -14.08 10.32 14.54
C ALA A 158 -14.72 11.68 14.22
N LEU A 159 -15.09 11.94 12.97
CA LEU A 159 -15.78 13.17 12.54
C LEU A 159 -17.29 13.12 12.76
N SER A 160 -17.89 11.95 12.58
CA SER A 160 -19.36 11.80 12.59
C SER A 160 -19.96 11.67 13.98
N GLY A 161 -19.12 11.49 15.01
CA GLY A 161 -19.59 11.20 16.38
C GLY A 161 -20.34 9.86 16.49
N MET A 162 -20.38 9.07 15.44
CA MET A 162 -20.97 7.75 15.38
C MET A 162 -19.87 6.71 15.17
N PRO A 163 -19.44 6.00 16.22
CA PRO A 163 -18.85 4.71 15.98
C PRO A 163 -19.98 3.77 15.54
N PRO A 164 -19.84 3.00 14.46
CA PRO A 164 -20.60 1.77 14.34
C PRO A 164 -20.27 0.98 15.60
N SER A 165 -21.30 0.63 16.39
CA SER A 165 -21.27 -0.23 17.56
C SER A 165 -19.88 -0.40 18.22
N ALA A 166 -19.62 0.40 19.25
CA ALA A 166 -18.63 0.16 20.32
C ALA A 166 -17.13 0.10 19.92
N ARG A 167 -16.68 0.85 18.92
CA ARG A 167 -15.23 0.98 18.66
C ARG A 167 -14.62 1.98 19.64
N SER A 168 -13.56 1.58 20.31
CA SER A 168 -12.85 2.46 21.23
C SER A 168 -12.12 3.56 20.44
N ARG A 169 -11.90 4.71 21.10
CA ARG A 169 -11.10 5.79 20.51
C ARG A 169 -9.69 5.32 20.11
N GLU A 170 -9.20 4.29 20.77
CA GLU A 170 -7.87 3.69 20.53
C GLU A 170 -7.82 2.95 19.17
N GLU A 171 -8.93 2.36 18.74
CA GLU A 171 -9.02 1.70 17.42
C GLU A 171 -8.94 2.70 16.25
N LEU A 172 -9.25 3.98 16.50
CA LEU A 172 -9.13 5.05 15.50
C LEU A 172 -7.76 5.76 15.55
N CYS A 173 -6.76 5.13 16.18
CA CYS A 173 -5.38 5.60 16.22
C CYS A 173 -4.50 4.79 15.27
N PHE A 174 -3.44 5.40 14.78
CA PHE A 174 -2.41 4.65 14.05
C PHE A 174 -1.71 3.67 14.97
N ARG A 175 -1.60 2.43 14.53
CA ARG A 175 -0.82 1.39 15.17
C ARG A 175 0.54 1.28 14.49
N ALA A 176 1.63 1.49 15.24
CA ALA A 176 2.96 1.17 14.76
C ALA A 176 3.13 -0.35 14.69
N LEU A 177 3.30 -0.90 13.49
CA LEU A 177 3.49 -2.33 13.24
C LEU A 177 4.94 -2.73 13.45
N ARG A 178 5.85 -1.93 12.88
CA ARG A 178 7.31 -2.13 12.99
C ARG A 178 8.01 -0.80 13.18
N VAL A 179 8.96 -0.81 14.07
CA VAL A 179 9.93 0.29 14.25
C VAL A 179 11.31 -0.35 14.30
N LEU A 180 12.18 0.00 13.36
CA LEU A 180 13.51 -0.58 13.26
C LEU A 180 14.52 0.46 12.77
N PRO A 181 15.82 0.25 13.04
CA PRO A 181 16.87 1.08 12.45
C PRO A 181 16.79 1.07 10.93
N ALA A 182 16.97 2.21 10.29
CA ALA A 182 16.97 2.27 8.83
C ALA A 182 18.04 1.36 8.21
N ALA A 183 19.16 1.13 8.92
CA ALA A 183 20.22 0.23 8.48
C ALA A 183 19.77 -1.23 8.31
N ASP A 184 18.75 -1.65 9.08
CA ASP A 184 18.24 -3.02 9.10
C ASP A 184 17.09 -3.22 8.08
N VAL A 185 16.78 -2.21 7.28
CA VAL A 185 15.76 -2.30 6.24
C VAL A 185 16.39 -2.75 4.93
N ASP A 186 16.00 -3.92 4.44
CA ASP A 186 16.27 -4.37 3.08
C ASP A 186 15.10 -3.98 2.14
N ALA A 187 13.88 -4.35 2.52
CA ALA A 187 12.68 -4.02 1.79
C ALA A 187 11.45 -3.87 2.70
N ILE A 188 10.59 -2.93 2.36
CA ILE A 188 9.26 -2.76 2.94
C ILE A 188 8.25 -2.79 1.80
N VAL A 189 7.19 -3.60 1.95
CA VAL A 189 6.00 -3.55 1.10
C VAL A 189 4.84 -3.18 1.99
N ILE A 190 4.05 -2.21 1.55
CA ILE A 190 2.75 -1.88 2.13
C ILE A 190 1.69 -2.03 1.04
N GLY A 191 0.49 -2.49 1.40
CA GLY A 191 -0.58 -2.71 0.42
C GLY A 191 -1.96 -2.78 1.04
N SER A 192 -2.98 -2.71 0.17
CA SER A 192 -4.36 -3.02 0.51
C SER A 192 -4.55 -4.51 0.84
N ASP A 193 -5.74 -4.89 1.26
CA ASP A 193 -6.06 -6.29 1.59
C ASP A 193 -5.96 -7.23 0.39
N GLY A 194 -6.22 -6.75 -0.85
CA GLY A 194 -5.98 -7.51 -2.08
C GLY A 194 -4.55 -8.02 -2.26
N VAL A 195 -3.57 -7.46 -1.53
CA VAL A 195 -2.20 -8.02 -1.48
C VAL A 195 -2.16 -9.35 -0.72
N ALA A 196 -3.11 -9.63 0.18
CA ALA A 196 -3.22 -10.93 0.81
C ALA A 196 -3.62 -12.01 -0.22
N ASP A 197 -4.47 -11.67 -1.20
CA ASP A 197 -4.77 -12.58 -2.31
C ASP A 197 -3.54 -12.80 -3.19
N LEU A 198 -2.76 -11.76 -3.46
CA LEU A 198 -1.50 -11.88 -4.19
C LEU A 198 -0.52 -12.85 -3.50
N LEU A 199 -0.46 -12.84 -2.17
CA LEU A 199 0.33 -13.81 -1.40
C LEU A 199 -0.18 -15.24 -1.57
N ARG A 200 -1.50 -15.44 -1.62
CA ARG A 200 -2.14 -16.78 -1.74
C ARG A 200 -1.97 -17.39 -3.12
N VAL A 201 -1.96 -16.54 -4.19
CA VAL A 201 -1.91 -17.03 -5.57
C VAL A 201 -0.51 -17.22 -6.13
N ALA A 202 0.53 -17.13 -5.31
CA ALA A 202 1.93 -17.18 -5.75
C ALA A 202 2.27 -18.38 -6.67
N GLU A 203 1.70 -19.55 -6.37
CA GLU A 203 1.92 -20.78 -7.14
C GLU A 203 0.88 -21.01 -8.26
N CYS A 204 -0.15 -20.15 -8.34
CA CYS A 204 -1.17 -20.25 -9.40
C CYS A 204 -0.58 -19.82 -10.74
N LEU A 205 -0.98 -20.49 -11.81
CA LEU A 205 -0.59 -20.10 -13.16
C LEU A 205 -1.35 -18.84 -13.59
N LEU A 206 -0.68 -17.98 -14.34
CA LEU A 206 -1.31 -16.85 -15.00
C LEU A 206 -2.38 -17.34 -15.97
N PRO A 207 -3.53 -16.66 -16.06
CA PRO A 207 -4.58 -17.06 -16.99
C PRO A 207 -4.08 -17.21 -18.45
N GLY A 208 -4.30 -18.39 -19.01
CA GLY A 208 -3.87 -18.74 -20.37
C GLY A 208 -2.36 -18.92 -20.55
N ARG A 209 -1.58 -19.05 -19.48
CA ARG A 209 -0.12 -19.20 -19.53
C ARG A 209 0.35 -20.36 -18.66
N SER A 210 1.60 -20.79 -18.89
CA SER A 210 2.31 -21.76 -18.07
C SER A 210 3.23 -21.13 -17.01
N GLU A 211 3.25 -19.80 -16.92
CA GLU A 211 4.05 -19.03 -15.96
C GLU A 211 3.28 -18.87 -14.65
N PRO A 212 3.88 -19.12 -13.47
CA PRO A 212 3.23 -18.85 -12.18
C PRO A 212 3.14 -17.34 -11.90
N ALA A 213 2.21 -16.96 -11.01
CA ALA A 213 2.09 -15.61 -10.49
C ALA A 213 3.39 -15.15 -9.82
N GLY A 214 4.05 -16.07 -9.13
CA GLY A 214 5.32 -15.86 -8.46
C GLY A 214 5.17 -15.24 -7.07
N PRO A 215 6.18 -15.41 -6.22
CA PRO A 215 6.15 -14.92 -4.85
C PRO A 215 6.23 -13.39 -4.81
N ILE A 216 5.69 -12.79 -3.75
CA ILE A 216 5.70 -11.33 -3.56
C ILE A 216 7.12 -10.73 -3.57
N ARG A 217 8.12 -11.52 -3.18
CA ARG A 217 9.53 -11.08 -3.20
C ARG A 217 10.01 -10.63 -4.58
N GLN A 218 9.39 -11.09 -5.68
CA GLN A 218 9.71 -10.63 -7.02
C GLN A 218 9.70 -9.09 -7.12
N PHE A 219 8.82 -8.41 -6.37
CA PHE A 219 8.62 -6.97 -6.47
C PHE A 219 9.74 -6.14 -5.83
N TRP A 220 10.60 -6.74 -5.01
CA TRP A 220 11.81 -6.06 -4.53
C TRP A 220 13.12 -6.69 -5.00
N ASP A 221 13.10 -7.93 -5.48
CA ASP A 221 14.30 -8.60 -5.99
C ASP A 221 14.63 -8.15 -7.44
N ASP A 222 13.62 -7.83 -8.26
CA ASP A 222 13.80 -7.53 -9.67
C ASP A 222 13.85 -6.02 -9.93
N ASP A 223 14.96 -5.58 -10.49
CA ASP A 223 15.24 -4.17 -10.83
C ASP A 223 14.25 -3.58 -11.84
N ARG A 224 13.60 -4.41 -12.66
CA ARG A 224 12.65 -3.92 -13.69
C ARG A 224 11.55 -3.07 -13.12
N TYR A 225 11.12 -3.33 -11.87
CA TYR A 225 10.04 -2.59 -11.21
C TYR A 225 10.46 -1.18 -10.78
N PHE A 226 11.76 -0.97 -10.55
CA PHE A 226 12.32 0.32 -10.13
C PHE A 226 12.85 1.14 -11.30
N ARG A 227 13.23 0.46 -12.42
CA ARG A 227 13.64 1.15 -13.64
C ARG A 227 12.48 1.64 -14.49
N ASN A 228 11.30 1.05 -14.32
CA ASN A 228 10.09 1.41 -15.07
C ASN A 228 8.95 1.76 -14.11
N PRO A 229 8.54 3.03 -14.04
CA PRO A 229 7.47 3.47 -13.13
C PRO A 229 6.14 2.69 -13.26
N ALA A 230 5.83 2.17 -14.47
CA ALA A 230 4.65 1.35 -14.70
C ALA A 230 4.93 -0.16 -14.63
N GLY A 231 6.13 -0.58 -14.20
CA GLY A 231 6.55 -1.99 -14.21
C GLY A 231 5.70 -2.86 -13.30
N LEU A 232 5.47 -2.37 -12.08
CA LEU A 232 4.69 -3.07 -11.07
C LEU A 232 3.21 -3.13 -11.46
N GLU A 233 2.61 -2.01 -11.85
CA GLU A 233 1.22 -1.94 -12.32
C GLU A 233 0.96 -2.90 -13.50
N ARG A 234 1.88 -2.96 -14.47
CA ARG A 234 1.78 -3.91 -15.58
C ARG A 234 1.82 -5.37 -15.12
N ARG A 235 2.63 -5.69 -14.10
CA ARG A 235 2.67 -7.06 -13.56
C ARG A 235 1.35 -7.41 -12.88
N LEU A 236 0.81 -6.52 -12.06
CA LEU A 236 -0.51 -6.70 -11.46
C LEU A 236 -1.61 -6.86 -12.52
N ALA A 237 -1.59 -6.04 -13.55
CA ALA A 237 -2.53 -6.15 -14.67
C ALA A 237 -2.40 -7.47 -15.43
N GLN A 238 -1.18 -8.05 -15.54
CA GLN A 238 -0.99 -9.39 -16.13
C GLN A 238 -1.58 -10.49 -15.26
N LEU A 239 -1.44 -10.39 -13.93
CA LEU A 239 -2.03 -11.32 -12.96
C LEU A 239 -3.56 -11.31 -13.05
N ASN A 240 -4.14 -10.14 -13.31
CA ASN A 240 -5.59 -9.95 -13.32
C ASN A 240 -6.22 -9.95 -14.72
N ARG A 241 -5.43 -10.23 -15.76
CA ARG A 241 -5.93 -10.29 -17.13
C ARG A 241 -6.64 -11.62 -17.41
N PRO A 242 -7.94 -11.62 -17.73
CA PRO A 242 -8.64 -12.87 -18.08
C PRO A 242 -8.11 -13.43 -19.41
N ALA A 243 -8.18 -14.75 -19.56
CA ALA A 243 -7.88 -15.44 -20.79
C ALA A 243 -9.11 -16.23 -21.28
N SER A 244 -9.19 -16.43 -22.59
CA SER A 244 -10.23 -17.28 -23.20
C SER A 244 -9.56 -18.23 -24.18
N ARG A 245 -9.93 -19.50 -24.09
CA ARG A 245 -9.48 -20.55 -24.97
C ARG A 245 -10.69 -21.24 -25.61
N ILE A 246 -10.59 -21.56 -26.90
CA ILE A 246 -11.61 -22.33 -27.59
C ILE A 246 -11.24 -23.82 -27.51
N ASP A 247 -12.07 -24.60 -26.83
CA ASP A 247 -12.02 -26.06 -26.87
C ASP A 247 -12.83 -26.52 -28.10
N TRP A 248 -12.12 -26.83 -29.19
CA TRP A 248 -12.73 -27.23 -30.44
C TRP A 248 -13.39 -28.62 -30.38
N GLU A 249 -12.89 -29.51 -29.50
CA GLU A 249 -13.45 -30.85 -29.32
C GLU A 249 -14.82 -30.79 -28.65
N ARG A 250 -14.91 -29.98 -27.59
CA ARG A 250 -16.12 -29.77 -26.80
C ARG A 250 -17.01 -28.64 -27.33
N ARG A 251 -16.55 -27.91 -28.36
CA ARG A 251 -17.24 -26.76 -28.98
C ARG A 251 -17.66 -25.72 -27.94
N ARG A 252 -16.77 -25.40 -26.98
CA ARG A 252 -17.03 -24.43 -25.92
C ARG A 252 -15.87 -23.44 -25.75
N VAL A 253 -16.20 -22.27 -25.20
CA VAL A 253 -15.20 -21.30 -24.77
C VAL A 253 -14.92 -21.54 -23.30
N GLU A 254 -13.69 -21.89 -22.99
CA GLU A 254 -13.19 -21.92 -21.62
C GLU A 254 -12.66 -20.55 -21.27
N ARG A 255 -13.06 -20.04 -20.11
CA ARG A 255 -12.63 -18.75 -19.60
C ARG A 255 -11.88 -18.95 -18.30
N GLU A 256 -10.70 -18.38 -18.23
CA GLU A 256 -9.91 -18.27 -17.02
C GLU A 256 -10.01 -16.83 -16.53
N HIS A 257 -10.39 -16.65 -15.27
CA HIS A 257 -10.52 -15.33 -14.67
C HIS A 257 -9.16 -14.84 -14.16
N GLY A 258 -9.02 -13.51 -14.00
CA GLY A 258 -7.89 -12.91 -13.31
C GLY A 258 -7.73 -13.48 -11.89
N LEU A 259 -6.52 -13.45 -11.38
CA LEU A 259 -6.17 -14.07 -10.09
C LEU A 259 -6.56 -13.20 -8.88
N LEU A 260 -6.73 -11.90 -9.08
CA LEU A 260 -6.97 -10.93 -8.01
C LEU A 260 -8.44 -10.55 -7.97
N PRO A 261 -9.21 -11.08 -7.00
CA PRO A 261 -10.65 -10.79 -6.89
C PRO A 261 -10.90 -9.35 -6.51
N ASP A 262 -10.13 -8.80 -5.56
CA ASP A 262 -10.27 -7.43 -5.07
C ASP A 262 -9.24 -6.49 -5.67
N ASP A 263 -9.46 -5.18 -5.50
CA ASP A 263 -8.51 -4.16 -5.87
C ASP A 263 -7.18 -4.44 -5.17
N THR A 264 -6.09 -4.35 -5.91
CA THR A 264 -4.78 -4.70 -5.36
C THR A 264 -3.79 -3.59 -5.62
N THR A 265 -3.37 -2.96 -4.53
CA THR A 265 -2.45 -1.83 -4.54
C THR A 265 -1.29 -2.08 -3.60
N LEU A 266 -0.07 -1.88 -4.08
CA LEU A 266 1.11 -1.97 -3.23
C LEU A 266 2.15 -0.90 -3.57
N VAL A 267 2.91 -0.52 -2.55
CA VAL A 267 4.11 0.30 -2.65
C VAL A 267 5.27 -0.47 -2.04
N VAL A 268 6.36 -0.55 -2.79
CA VAL A 268 7.60 -1.22 -2.41
C VAL A 268 8.67 -0.17 -2.19
N VAL A 269 9.28 -0.18 -1.02
CA VAL A 269 10.47 0.60 -0.68
C VAL A 269 11.59 -0.39 -0.46
N ARG A 270 12.64 -0.37 -1.27
CA ARG A 270 13.81 -1.25 -1.07
C ARG A 270 15.10 -0.46 -0.96
N ARG A 271 16.05 -1.04 -0.27
CA ARG A 271 17.42 -0.54 -0.26
C ARG A 271 18.07 -0.80 -1.63
N ARG A 272 18.68 0.22 -2.20
CA ARG A 272 19.51 0.04 -3.41
C ARG A 272 20.68 -0.88 -3.11
N ALA A 273 20.94 -1.85 -3.99
CA ALA A 273 22.18 -2.58 -3.95
C ALA A 273 23.34 -1.57 -3.97
N ARG A 274 24.28 -1.68 -3.03
CA ARG A 274 25.50 -0.89 -3.12
C ARG A 274 26.13 -1.23 -4.47
N ALA A 275 26.38 -0.22 -5.30
CA ALA A 275 27.26 -0.40 -6.45
C ALA A 275 28.55 -1.03 -5.89
N LEU A 276 28.88 -2.22 -6.40
CA LEU A 276 30.16 -2.85 -6.06
C LEU A 276 31.23 -1.83 -6.37
N ASP A 277 31.95 -1.39 -5.34
CA ASP A 277 33.06 -0.45 -5.46
C ASP A 277 34.10 -1.12 -6.38
N PRO A 278 34.33 -0.63 -7.61
CA PRO A 278 35.23 -1.30 -8.56
C PRO A 278 36.68 -1.39 -8.03
N GLU A 279 37.05 -0.56 -7.03
CA GLU A 279 38.36 -0.58 -6.40
C GLU A 279 38.58 -1.77 -5.44
N ARG A 280 37.53 -2.45 -4.96
CA ARG A 280 37.69 -3.68 -4.15
C ARG A 280 37.80 -4.96 -4.95
N ALA A 281 37.54 -4.92 -6.26
CA ALA A 281 37.72 -6.07 -7.15
C ALA A 281 39.14 -6.21 -7.67
N ALA A 282 39.99 -5.19 -7.53
CA ALA A 282 41.42 -5.28 -7.81
C ALA A 282 42.12 -5.80 -6.53
N GLY A 283 42.20 -7.12 -6.41
CA GLY A 283 43.07 -7.76 -5.43
C GLY A 283 44.54 -7.28 -5.65
N PRO A 284 45.40 -7.32 -4.62
CA PRO A 284 46.75 -6.86 -4.76
C PRO A 284 47.46 -7.66 -5.89
N GLU A 285 47.86 -6.95 -6.95
CA GLU A 285 48.76 -7.50 -7.94
C GLU A 285 50.01 -8.03 -7.23
N ALA A 286 50.24 -9.33 -7.35
CA ALA A 286 51.50 -9.92 -6.93
C ALA A 286 52.62 -9.28 -7.80
N GLN A 287 53.44 -8.47 -7.17
CA GLN A 287 54.69 -8.00 -7.81
C GLN A 287 55.66 -9.16 -7.97
N PRO A 288 56.39 -9.19 -9.06
CA PRO A 288 57.29 -10.28 -9.42
C PRO A 288 58.51 -10.44 -8.51
#